data_92f62d01fb6b3dadf1f520f3cf1580d1
#
_entry.id   92f62d01fb6b3dadf1f520f3cf1580d1
#
_cell.length_a   1.000
_cell.length_b   1.000
_cell.length_c   1.000
_cell.angle_alpha   90.00
_cell.angle_beta   90.00
_cell.angle_gamma   90.00
#
_symmetry.space_group_name_H-M   'P 1'
#
loop_
_entity.id
_entity.type
_entity.pdbx_description
1 polymer ?
#
loop_
_entity_poly.entity_id
_entity_poly.type
_entity_poly.pdbx_seq_one_letter_code
_entity_poly.pdbx_strand_id
1 'polypeptide(L)'
;MRLTRNILEKWVDQPFFESVVVGFFVRVLIGMSKEKRMVYRLAQVQGTIKKYPQFSYSFLFNIHTYSGVTDAARPYQLGKKETCKQLSLKHAGNEKSFRMEFVSNQHFTEV
;
A
#
# COMPACT_ATOMS: atom_id res chain seq x y z
N MET A 1 -0.20 -9.07 -10.99
CA MET A 1 -1.05 -7.94 -11.31
C MET A 1 -0.51 -6.67 -10.70
N ARG A 2 -0.71 -5.58 -11.37
CA ARG A 2 -0.09 -4.29 -11.07
C ARG A 2 -1.13 -3.27 -10.66
N LEU A 3 -0.81 -2.48 -9.65
CA LEU A 3 -1.64 -1.36 -9.23
C LEU A 3 -0.95 -0.05 -9.60
N THR A 4 -1.72 0.87 -10.14
CA THR A 4 -1.28 2.24 -10.38
C THR A 4 -1.87 3.15 -9.31
N ARG A 5 -1.31 4.37 -9.19
CA ARG A 5 -1.83 5.35 -8.24
C ARG A 5 -3.30 5.68 -8.51
N ASN A 6 -3.72 5.75 -9.76
CA ASN A 6 -5.12 6.01 -10.11
C ASN A 6 -6.05 4.91 -9.63
N ILE A 7 -5.64 3.66 -9.74
CA ILE A 7 -6.43 2.54 -9.24
C ILE A 7 -6.51 2.58 -7.72
N LEU A 8 -5.40 2.86 -7.06
CA LEU A 8 -5.37 2.99 -5.60
C LEU A 8 -6.29 4.09 -5.11
N GLU A 9 -6.31 5.24 -5.80
CA GLU A 9 -7.24 6.33 -5.46
C GLU A 9 -8.69 5.89 -5.53
N LYS A 10 -9.05 5.12 -6.56
CA LYS A 10 -10.42 4.62 -6.71
C LYS A 10 -10.81 3.61 -5.63
N TRP A 11 -9.86 2.79 -5.19
CA TRP A 11 -10.14 1.67 -4.30
C TRP A 11 -9.97 1.98 -2.82
N VAL A 12 -9.25 3.04 -2.49
CA VAL A 12 -8.81 3.31 -1.11
C VAL A 12 -9.94 3.37 -0.08
N ASP A 13 -11.12 3.82 -0.50
CA ASP A 13 -12.28 3.94 0.38
C ASP A 13 -13.18 2.68 0.39
N GLN A 14 -12.83 1.68 -0.39
CA GLN A 14 -13.62 0.47 -0.46
C GLN A 14 -13.35 -0.45 0.73
N PRO A 15 -14.38 -1.13 1.26
CA PRO A 15 -14.18 -1.99 2.43
C PRO A 15 -13.27 -3.18 2.18
N PHE A 16 -13.11 -3.61 0.92
CA PHE A 16 -12.23 -4.71 0.55
C PHE A 16 -10.76 -4.28 0.36
N PHE A 17 -10.48 -2.99 0.36
CA PHE A 17 -9.18 -2.45 -0.08
C PHE A 17 -7.99 -3.11 0.62
N GLU A 18 -8.04 -3.18 1.94
CA GLU A 18 -6.92 -3.65 2.75
C GLU A 18 -6.52 -5.09 2.45
N SER A 19 -7.48 -5.93 2.13
CA SER A 19 -7.21 -7.35 1.84
C SER A 19 -6.94 -7.61 0.36
N VAL A 20 -7.63 -6.91 -0.52
CA VAL A 20 -7.51 -7.12 -1.97
C VAL A 20 -6.14 -6.74 -2.50
N VAL A 21 -5.52 -5.70 -1.94
CA VAL A 21 -4.22 -5.23 -2.44
C VAL A 21 -3.07 -6.16 -2.13
N VAL A 22 -3.22 -7.10 -1.20
CA VAL A 22 -2.16 -8.04 -0.84
C VAL A 22 -1.76 -8.88 -2.05
N GLY A 23 -0.47 -8.94 -2.32
CA GLY A 23 0.08 -9.70 -3.43
C GLY A 23 0.21 -8.95 -4.74
N PHE A 24 -0.42 -7.78 -4.87
CA PHE A 24 -0.25 -6.95 -6.07
C PHE A 24 1.12 -6.29 -6.08
N PHE A 25 1.57 -5.97 -7.28
CA PHE A 25 2.81 -5.24 -7.49
C PHE A 25 2.54 -3.77 -7.77
N VAL A 26 3.43 -2.92 -7.28
CA VAL A 26 3.39 -1.49 -7.54
C VAL A 26 4.78 -1.01 -7.97
N ARG A 27 4.82 0.04 -8.77
CA ARG A 27 6.04 0.73 -9.12
C ARG A 27 6.13 1.96 -8.22
N VAL A 28 7.03 1.94 -7.27
CA VAL A 28 7.09 2.95 -6.20
C VAL A 28 8.39 3.75 -6.27
N LEU A 29 8.29 5.04 -5.99
CA LEU A 29 9.44 5.92 -5.86
C LEU A 29 10.16 5.65 -4.55
N ILE A 30 11.40 5.18 -4.62
CA ILE A 30 12.19 4.85 -3.43
C ILE A 30 13.24 5.90 -3.08
N GLY A 31 13.50 6.83 -3.96
CA GLY A 31 14.46 7.89 -3.68
C GLY A 31 14.97 8.54 -4.96
N MET A 32 16.06 9.26 -4.83
CA MET A 32 16.72 9.91 -5.95
C MET A 32 18.13 9.36 -6.10
N SER A 33 18.58 9.21 -7.34
CA SER A 33 19.95 8.81 -7.63
C SER A 33 20.91 10.00 -7.42
N LYS A 34 22.21 9.73 -7.46
CA LYS A 34 23.26 10.76 -7.38
C LYS A 34 23.11 11.83 -8.47
N GLU A 35 22.49 11.47 -9.59
CA GLU A 35 22.25 12.35 -10.73
C GLU A 35 20.93 13.11 -10.63
N LYS A 36 20.30 13.09 -9.45
CA LYS A 36 19.01 13.73 -9.15
C LYS A 36 17.84 13.19 -9.99
N ARG A 37 17.91 11.93 -10.41
CA ARG A 37 16.82 11.25 -11.09
C ARG A 37 15.99 10.48 -10.10
N MET A 38 14.67 10.51 -10.27
CA MET A 38 13.76 9.72 -9.46
C MET A 38 13.96 8.23 -9.75
N VAL A 39 14.16 7.46 -8.70
CA VAL A 39 14.40 6.02 -8.80
C VAL A 39 13.13 5.28 -8.39
N TYR A 40 12.56 4.54 -9.32
CA TYR A 40 11.39 3.70 -9.09
C TYR A 40 11.80 2.24 -9.06
N ARG A 41 11.12 1.47 -8.22
CA ARG A 41 11.33 0.03 -8.13
C ARG A 41 10.00 -0.69 -8.05
N LEU A 42 10.00 -1.92 -8.55
CA LEU A 42 8.89 -2.83 -8.42
C LEU A 42 8.88 -3.42 -7.02
N ALA A 43 7.76 -3.31 -6.33
CA ALA A 43 7.59 -3.88 -5.00
C ALA A 43 6.24 -4.58 -4.90
N GLN A 44 6.16 -5.56 -4.03
CA GLN A 44 4.93 -6.32 -3.81
C GLN A 44 4.29 -5.92 -2.49
N VAL A 45 2.97 -5.76 -2.51
CA VAL A 45 2.22 -5.48 -1.29
C VAL A 45 2.21 -6.74 -0.42
N GLN A 46 2.71 -6.62 0.80
CA GLN A 46 2.78 -7.71 1.77
C GLN A 46 1.57 -7.69 2.68
N GLY A 47 0.99 -8.86 2.88
CA GLY A 47 -0.07 -9.02 3.86
C GLY A 47 0.51 -9.18 5.25
N THR A 48 -0.02 -8.41 6.19
CA THR A 48 0.28 -8.57 7.61
C THR A 48 -1.03 -8.88 8.35
N ILE A 49 -0.91 -9.59 9.45
CA ILE A 49 -2.07 -9.91 10.28
C ILE A 49 -2.40 -8.67 11.10
N LYS A 50 -3.60 -8.13 10.88
CA LYS A 50 -4.08 -6.97 11.62
C LYS A 50 -5.11 -7.42 12.64
N LYS A 51 -4.84 -7.14 13.92
CA LYS A 51 -5.81 -7.32 14.98
C LYS A 51 -6.62 -6.04 15.13
N TYR A 52 -7.94 -6.19 15.06
CA TYR A 52 -8.81 -5.06 15.32
C TYR A 52 -9.13 -4.98 16.82
N PRO A 53 -9.13 -3.77 17.43
CA PRO A 53 -9.57 -3.59 18.80
C PRO A 53 -11.01 -4.09 18.94
N GLN A 54 -11.29 -4.73 20.06
CA GLN A 54 -12.37 -5.68 20.12
C GLN A 54 -13.52 -5.25 21.01
N PHE A 55 -14.70 -5.31 20.47
CA PHE A 55 -15.92 -5.31 21.24
C PHE A 55 -16.20 -6.70 21.83
N SER A 56 -17.12 -6.77 22.79
CA SER A 56 -17.27 -7.88 23.69
C SER A 56 -17.52 -9.26 23.08
N TYR A 57 -17.99 -9.37 21.86
CA TYR A 57 -18.19 -10.69 21.23
C TYR A 57 -17.06 -11.10 20.30
N SER A 58 -16.04 -10.34 20.22
CA SER A 58 -14.90 -10.66 19.37
C SER A 58 -13.99 -11.73 19.98
N PHE A 59 -14.16 -12.04 21.25
CA PHE A 59 -13.49 -13.19 21.81
C PHE A 59 -14.01 -14.52 21.21
N LEU A 60 -15.20 -14.52 20.64
CA LEU A 60 -15.75 -15.66 19.91
C LEU A 60 -15.19 -15.76 18.49
N PHE A 61 -14.71 -14.64 17.95
CA PHE A 61 -14.18 -14.56 16.62
C PHE A 61 -12.87 -13.76 16.68
N ASN A 62 -11.76 -14.45 16.80
CA ASN A 62 -10.47 -13.82 16.60
C ASN A 62 -10.35 -13.47 15.12
N ILE A 63 -10.87 -12.29 14.77
CA ILE A 63 -10.81 -11.83 13.39
C ILE A 63 -9.40 -11.35 13.10
N HIS A 64 -8.60 -12.25 12.54
CA HIS A 64 -7.32 -11.89 11.96
C HIS A 64 -7.55 -11.68 10.47
N THR A 65 -7.44 -10.46 10.00
CA THR A 65 -7.47 -10.18 8.57
C THR A 65 -6.08 -9.86 8.08
N TYR A 66 -5.73 -10.42 6.95
CA TYR A 66 -4.54 -9.99 6.24
C TYR A 66 -4.79 -8.61 5.65
N SER A 67 -3.92 -7.67 5.97
CA SER A 67 -3.99 -6.33 5.45
C SER A 67 -2.66 -5.95 4.81
N GLY A 68 -2.72 -5.38 3.61
CA GLY A 68 -1.54 -4.79 2.96
C GLY A 68 -1.35 -3.32 3.32
N VAL A 69 -2.08 -2.83 4.32
CA VAL A 69 -2.18 -1.42 4.65
C VAL A 69 -1.70 -1.17 6.07
N THR A 70 -0.94 -0.09 6.25
CA THR A 70 -0.57 0.45 7.55
C THR A 70 -1.10 1.88 7.64
N ASP A 71 -1.04 2.49 8.83
CA ASP A 71 -1.53 3.85 9.01
C ASP A 71 -0.37 4.84 9.02
N ALA A 72 -0.53 5.93 8.25
CA ALA A 72 0.38 7.06 8.29
C ALA A 72 0.13 7.90 9.54
N ALA A 73 1.17 8.59 10.02
CA ALA A 73 1.04 9.47 11.18
C ALA A 73 0.13 10.67 10.91
N ARG A 74 0.05 11.10 9.65
CA ARG A 74 -0.77 12.25 9.23
C ARG A 74 -1.48 11.93 7.92
N PRO A 75 -2.69 12.50 7.70
CA PRO A 75 -3.35 12.40 6.42
C PRO A 75 -2.52 13.03 5.30
N TYR A 76 -2.62 12.48 4.12
CA TYR A 76 -1.99 13.01 2.91
C TYR A 76 -2.97 12.93 1.75
N GLN A 77 -2.68 13.68 0.69
CA GLN A 77 -3.52 13.69 -0.51
C GLN A 77 -3.13 12.55 -1.45
N LEU A 78 -4.14 11.79 -1.86
CA LEU A 78 -4.01 10.79 -2.92
C LEU A 78 -4.95 11.20 -4.05
N GLY A 79 -4.43 11.95 -5.02
CA GLY A 79 -5.26 12.55 -6.05
C GLY A 79 -6.25 13.55 -5.45
N LYS A 80 -7.55 13.28 -5.60
CA LYS A 80 -8.61 14.11 -5.05
C LYS A 80 -9.07 13.69 -3.65
N LYS A 81 -8.52 12.59 -3.12
CA LYS A 81 -8.92 12.03 -1.84
C LYS A 81 -7.84 12.26 -0.79
N GLU A 82 -8.28 12.33 0.46
CA GLU A 82 -7.38 12.38 1.60
C GLU A 82 -7.41 11.03 2.31
N THR A 83 -6.25 10.52 2.68
CA THR A 83 -6.15 9.21 3.33
C THR A 83 -4.96 9.16 4.28
N CYS A 84 -5.08 8.30 5.30
CA CYS A 84 -3.96 7.94 6.17
C CYS A 84 -3.41 6.54 5.84
N LYS A 85 -3.93 5.87 4.83
CA LYS A 85 -3.52 4.49 4.52
C LYS A 85 -2.22 4.48 3.73
N GLN A 86 -1.29 3.62 4.15
CA GLN A 86 -0.03 3.36 3.47
C GLN A 86 0.01 1.89 3.03
N LEU A 87 0.74 1.60 1.98
CA LEU A 87 0.97 0.23 1.57
C LEU A 87 2.19 -0.34 2.29
N SER A 88 2.06 -1.56 2.79
CA SER A 88 3.19 -2.33 3.29
C SER A 88 3.84 -3.05 2.11
N LEU A 89 5.03 -2.64 1.74
CA LEU A 89 5.71 -3.12 0.54
C LEU A 89 6.95 -3.91 0.88
N LYS A 90 7.19 -4.97 0.10
CA LYS A 90 8.42 -5.74 0.17
C LYS A 90 9.25 -5.48 -1.07
N HIS A 91 10.49 -5.07 -0.85
CA HIS A 91 11.47 -4.86 -1.89
C HIS A 91 12.84 -5.33 -1.40
N ALA A 92 13.49 -6.19 -2.18
CA ALA A 92 14.83 -6.72 -1.87
C ALA A 92 14.94 -7.31 -0.45
N GLY A 93 13.90 -8.01 -0.01
CA GLY A 93 13.88 -8.66 1.31
C GLY A 93 13.51 -7.75 2.48
N ASN A 94 13.35 -6.45 2.25
CA ASN A 94 12.97 -5.49 3.26
C ASN A 94 11.50 -5.12 3.15
N GLU A 95 10.84 -5.00 4.29
CA GLU A 95 9.47 -4.51 4.35
C GLU A 95 9.48 -3.06 4.81
N LYS A 96 8.70 -2.22 4.14
CA LYS A 96 8.57 -0.82 4.47
C LYS A 96 7.21 -0.30 4.06
N SER A 97 6.67 0.64 4.84
CA SER A 97 5.41 1.31 4.52
C SER A 97 5.68 2.51 3.62
N PHE A 98 4.87 2.65 2.58
CA PHE A 98 4.94 3.78 1.64
C PHE A 98 3.58 4.41 1.48
N ARG A 99 3.55 5.75 1.44
CA ARG A 99 2.34 6.46 1.06
C ARG A 99 2.03 6.20 -0.42
N MET A 100 0.77 6.02 -0.72
CA MET A 100 0.35 5.66 -2.08
C MET A 100 0.60 6.77 -3.10
N GLU A 101 0.83 8.00 -2.65
CA GLU A 101 1.19 9.11 -3.54
C GLU A 101 2.51 8.86 -4.29
N PHE A 102 3.37 8.00 -3.75
CA PHE A 102 4.64 7.64 -4.37
C PHE A 102 4.53 6.51 -5.40
N VAL A 103 3.35 5.94 -5.56
CA VAL A 103 3.11 4.91 -6.57
C VAL A 103 2.95 5.56 -7.94
N SER A 104 3.64 5.01 -8.93
CA SER A 104 3.61 5.52 -10.29
C SER A 104 2.32 5.15 -11.01
N ASN A 105 1.86 6.02 -11.91
CA ASN A 105 0.80 5.72 -12.87
C ASN A 105 1.32 5.11 -14.16
N GLN A 106 2.62 5.06 -14.35
CA GLN A 106 3.20 4.50 -15.56
C GLN A 106 3.09 2.98 -15.54
N HIS A 107 2.83 2.43 -16.72
CA HIS A 107 2.87 0.99 -16.91
C HIS A 107 4.31 0.49 -16.75
N PHE A 108 4.44 -0.70 -16.18
CA PHE A 108 5.72 -1.36 -16.18
C PHE A 108 6.04 -1.74 -17.63
N THR A 109 7.11 -1.18 -18.15
CA THR A 109 7.65 -1.65 -19.41
C THR A 109 8.52 -2.86 -19.13
N GLU A 110 8.19 -3.95 -19.75
CA GLU A 110 9.10 -5.09 -19.80
C GLU A 110 10.28 -4.70 -20.66
N VAL A 111 11.41 -4.77 -20.08
CA VAL A 111 12.65 -4.56 -20.82
C VAL A 111 13.15 -5.89 -21.33
#